data_790b9db4ac9bf0243a9cdeee130141d7
#
_entry.id   790b9db4ac9bf0243a9cdeee130141d7
#
_cell.length_a   1.000
_cell.length_b   1.000
_cell.length_c   1.000
_cell.angle_alpha   90.00
_cell.angle_beta   90.00
_cell.angle_gamma   90.00
#
_symmetry.space_group_name_H-M   'P 1'
#
loop_
_entity.id
_entity.type
_entity.pdbx_description
1 polymer ?
#
loop_
_entity_poly.entity_id
_entity_poly.type
_entity_poly.pdbx_seq_one_letter_code
_entity_poly.pdbx_strand_id
1 'polypeptide(L)'
;MTSSVASSAITDGSYLVRNVGSGLLLRVADASRRSGARIVLGTDDGSDAQLWRLTAVHPGGALFHLENAGSGKRLDVTGASTDDGVRVQQWSANAFGAQEWLLEAHVDAPGTYTVTSFISGKPLTAGDTPEADVHQREDADVPAQWWRFERRKG
;
A
#
# COMPACT_ATOMS: atom_id res chain seq x y z
N MET A 1 2.94 0.32 -31.97
CA MET A 1 2.68 0.13 -31.28
C MET A 1 2.80 0.32 -30.11
N THR A 2 2.97 0.74 -29.54
CA THR A 2 3.12 0.89 -28.48
C THR A 2 2.20 0.67 -27.43
N SER A 3 1.37 0.03 -27.53
CA SER A 3 0.35 -0.41 -26.63
C SER A 3 0.86 -1.10 -25.38
N SER A 4 2.09 -1.46 -25.37
CA SER A 4 2.69 -2.11 -24.21
C SER A 4 2.59 -1.27 -22.94
N VAL A 5 2.47 0.03 -23.07
CA VAL A 5 2.36 0.92 -21.91
C VAL A 5 1.09 0.63 -21.13
N ALA A 6 0.00 0.35 -21.83
CA ALA A 6 -1.27 0.09 -21.15
C ALA A 6 -1.24 -1.18 -20.32
N SER A 7 -0.41 -2.15 -20.69
CA SER A 7 -0.39 -3.43 -19.97
C SER A 7 0.22 -3.35 -18.58
N SER A 8 0.92 -2.27 -18.26
CA SER A 8 1.51 -2.11 -16.94
C SER A 8 0.61 -1.38 -15.96
N ALA A 9 -0.52 -0.86 -16.44
CA ALA A 9 -1.43 -0.11 -15.56
C ALA A 9 -2.20 -1.06 -14.65
N ILE A 10 -2.17 -0.75 -13.35
CA ILE A 10 -2.98 -1.48 -12.39
C ILE A 10 -4.41 -0.92 -12.40
N THR A 11 -5.39 -1.79 -12.23
CA THR A 11 -6.80 -1.39 -12.24
C THR A 11 -7.42 -1.56 -10.88
N ASP A 12 -8.56 -0.90 -10.66
CA ASP A 12 -9.34 -1.06 -9.44
C ASP A 12 -9.63 -2.54 -9.19
N GLY A 13 -9.66 -2.93 -7.95
CA GLY A 13 -9.94 -4.30 -7.56
C GLY A 13 -9.38 -4.60 -6.19
N SER A 14 -9.49 -5.87 -5.79
CA SER A 14 -9.00 -6.32 -4.49
C SER A 14 -7.71 -7.10 -4.65
N TYR A 15 -6.72 -6.75 -3.83
CA TYR A 15 -5.35 -7.27 -3.97
C TYR A 15 -4.76 -7.64 -2.61
N LEU A 16 -3.91 -8.66 -2.65
CA LEU A 16 -2.90 -8.87 -1.61
C LEU A 16 -1.71 -7.97 -1.99
N VAL A 17 -1.12 -7.34 -1.00
CA VAL A 17 -0.01 -6.40 -1.23
C VAL A 17 1.23 -7.00 -0.57
N ARG A 18 2.10 -7.61 -1.39
CA ARG A 18 3.25 -8.36 -0.91
C ARG A 18 4.52 -7.54 -0.98
N ASN A 19 5.22 -7.47 0.14
CA ASN A 19 6.52 -6.80 0.18
C ASN A 19 7.58 -7.66 -0.53
N VAL A 20 8.28 -7.09 -1.48
CA VAL A 20 9.27 -7.83 -2.27
C VAL A 20 10.44 -8.28 -1.40
N GLY A 21 10.88 -7.44 -0.49
CA GLY A 21 12.04 -7.74 0.34
C GLY A 21 11.82 -8.90 1.31
N SER A 22 10.64 -8.96 1.92
CA SER A 22 10.33 -9.97 2.94
C SER A 22 9.46 -11.11 2.44
N GLY A 23 8.70 -10.90 1.37
CA GLY A 23 7.72 -11.86 0.89
C GLY A 23 6.44 -11.88 1.71
N LEU A 24 6.28 -10.97 2.65
CA LEU A 24 5.14 -10.94 3.56
C LEU A 24 4.08 -9.95 3.10
N LEU A 25 2.86 -10.12 3.60
CA LEU A 25 1.72 -9.32 3.17
C LEU A 25 1.45 -8.14 4.11
N LEU A 26 1.07 -7.03 3.51
CA LEU A 26 0.61 -5.84 4.23
C LEU A 26 -0.71 -6.17 4.93
N ARG A 27 -0.78 -5.90 6.23
CA ARG A 27 -2.00 -6.19 6.99
C ARG A 27 -2.21 -5.22 8.12
N VAL A 28 -3.45 -5.15 8.58
CA VAL A 28 -3.79 -4.39 9.78
C VAL A 28 -3.44 -5.26 10.99
N ALA A 29 -2.69 -4.70 11.93
CA ALA A 29 -2.29 -5.42 13.14
C ALA A 29 -3.53 -5.91 13.90
N ASP A 30 -3.49 -7.17 14.34
CA ASP A 30 -4.54 -7.79 15.14
C ASP A 30 -5.92 -7.80 14.47
N ALA A 31 -5.95 -7.65 13.14
CA ALA A 31 -7.20 -7.53 12.38
C ALA A 31 -8.13 -6.46 12.97
N SER A 32 -7.55 -5.39 13.49
CA SER A 32 -8.29 -4.31 14.16
C SER A 32 -9.23 -3.60 13.19
N ARG A 33 -10.34 -3.11 13.72
CA ARG A 33 -11.27 -2.29 12.93
C ARG A 33 -11.23 -0.82 13.37
N ARG A 34 -10.30 -0.46 14.24
CA ARG A 34 -10.22 0.90 14.79
C ARG A 34 -9.39 1.81 13.91
N SER A 35 -9.80 3.09 13.84
CA SER A 35 -8.95 4.13 13.28
C SER A 35 -7.69 4.27 14.14
N GLY A 36 -6.55 4.45 13.48
CA GLY A 36 -5.26 4.54 14.16
C GLY A 36 -4.55 3.21 14.36
N ALA A 37 -5.16 2.08 13.96
CA ALA A 37 -4.52 0.79 14.10
C ALA A 37 -3.25 0.72 13.24
N ARG A 38 -2.26 0.00 13.76
CA ARG A 38 -0.96 -0.16 13.12
C ARG A 38 -1.07 -1.02 11.86
N ILE A 39 -0.18 -0.74 10.92
CA ILE A 39 -0.03 -1.55 9.72
C ILE A 39 1.31 -2.28 9.82
N VAL A 40 1.27 -3.60 9.65
CA VAL A 40 2.44 -4.48 9.80
C VAL A 40 2.45 -5.49 8.66
N LEU A 41 3.37 -6.43 8.70
CA LEU A 41 3.43 -7.50 7.70
C LEU A 41 3.12 -8.84 8.35
N GLY A 42 2.65 -9.79 7.54
CA GLY A 42 2.38 -11.14 8.03
C GLY A 42 2.33 -12.15 6.91
N THR A 43 2.39 -13.42 7.28
CA THR A 43 2.22 -14.50 6.31
C THR A 43 0.77 -14.54 5.86
N ASP A 44 0.53 -15.11 4.68
CA ASP A 44 -0.82 -15.22 4.12
C ASP A 44 -1.66 -16.15 4.98
N ASP A 45 -2.66 -15.60 5.66
CA ASP A 45 -3.58 -16.38 6.50
C ASP A 45 -5.00 -16.41 5.93
N GLY A 46 -5.20 -15.85 4.75
CA GLY A 46 -6.50 -15.81 4.09
C GLY A 46 -7.48 -14.80 4.66
N SER A 47 -7.07 -13.99 5.62
CA SER A 47 -7.98 -13.05 6.28
C SER A 47 -8.20 -11.78 5.46
N ASP A 48 -9.32 -11.11 5.74
CA ASP A 48 -9.62 -9.83 5.10
C ASP A 48 -8.73 -8.69 5.62
N ALA A 49 -8.06 -8.89 6.75
CA ALA A 49 -7.09 -7.92 7.24
C ALA A 49 -5.89 -7.75 6.29
N GLN A 50 -5.70 -8.70 5.39
CA GLN A 50 -4.63 -8.70 4.40
C GLN A 50 -5.13 -8.36 3.00
N LEU A 51 -6.41 -8.08 2.85
CA LEU A 51 -6.99 -7.80 1.54
C LEU A 51 -7.28 -6.31 1.42
N TRP A 52 -6.81 -5.71 0.34
CA TRP A 52 -6.92 -4.27 0.14
C TRP A 52 -7.68 -3.97 -1.16
N ARG A 53 -8.73 -3.15 -1.04
CA ARG A 53 -9.45 -2.68 -2.22
C ARG A 53 -8.75 -1.44 -2.74
N LEU A 54 -8.32 -1.53 -3.98
CA LEU A 54 -7.66 -0.43 -4.67
C LEU A 54 -8.69 0.31 -5.50
N THR A 55 -8.78 1.62 -5.32
CA THR A 55 -9.71 2.46 -6.08
C THR A 55 -8.99 3.71 -6.54
N ALA A 56 -9.04 4.00 -7.83
CA ALA A 56 -8.42 5.20 -8.37
C ALA A 56 -9.14 6.44 -7.84
N VAL A 57 -8.37 7.45 -7.42
CA VAL A 57 -8.93 8.72 -6.98
C VAL A 57 -9.61 9.42 -8.14
N HIS A 58 -8.99 9.35 -9.31
CA HIS A 58 -9.57 9.86 -10.56
C HIS A 58 -9.52 8.76 -11.60
N PRO A 59 -10.58 8.58 -12.41
CA PRO A 59 -10.59 7.53 -13.43
C PRO A 59 -9.36 7.61 -14.32
N GLY A 60 -8.65 6.47 -14.45
CA GLY A 60 -7.46 6.37 -15.29
C GLY A 60 -6.21 6.99 -14.70
N GLY A 61 -6.29 7.57 -13.51
CA GLY A 61 -5.12 8.19 -12.87
C GLY A 61 -4.25 7.20 -12.13
N ALA A 62 -3.14 7.69 -11.62
CA ALA A 62 -2.15 6.88 -10.90
C ALA A 62 -2.23 7.02 -9.38
N LEU A 63 -3.11 7.86 -8.85
CA LEU A 63 -3.37 8.01 -7.43
C LEU A 63 -4.51 7.10 -7.01
N PHE A 64 -4.32 6.41 -5.91
CA PHE A 64 -5.28 5.41 -5.43
C PHE A 64 -5.53 5.53 -3.94
N HIS A 65 -6.71 5.07 -3.53
CA HIS A 65 -6.99 4.74 -2.13
C HIS A 65 -6.80 3.24 -1.95
N LEU A 66 -6.25 2.84 -0.80
CA LEU A 66 -6.17 1.43 -0.41
C LEU A 66 -7.07 1.24 0.81
N GLU A 67 -8.19 0.56 0.61
CA GLU A 67 -9.18 0.32 1.67
C GLU A 67 -9.08 -1.12 2.14
N ASN A 68 -8.91 -1.29 3.45
CA ASN A 68 -8.81 -2.64 4.01
C ASN A 68 -10.18 -3.32 3.98
N ALA A 69 -10.24 -4.54 3.42
CA ALA A 69 -11.50 -5.25 3.27
C ALA A 69 -12.11 -5.64 4.61
N GLY A 70 -11.27 -5.88 5.63
CA GLY A 70 -11.76 -6.27 6.95
C GLY A 70 -12.36 -5.11 7.74
N SER A 71 -11.76 -3.94 7.66
CA SER A 71 -12.16 -2.78 8.46
C SER A 71 -12.95 -1.74 7.69
N GLY A 72 -12.81 -1.69 6.38
CA GLY A 72 -13.38 -0.62 5.56
C GLY A 72 -12.61 0.69 5.68
N LYS A 73 -11.46 0.70 6.33
CA LYS A 73 -10.66 1.91 6.52
C LYS A 73 -9.51 1.99 5.54
N ARG A 74 -9.02 3.20 5.33
CA ARG A 74 -7.99 3.46 4.32
C ARG A 74 -6.60 3.52 4.92
N LEU A 75 -5.62 3.12 4.11
CA LEU A 75 -4.20 3.31 4.42
C LEU A 75 -3.92 4.82 4.46
N ASP A 76 -3.26 5.27 5.53
CA ASP A 76 -3.20 6.68 5.89
C ASP A 76 -1.86 6.98 6.54
N VAL A 77 -1.26 8.12 6.21
CA VAL A 77 -0.04 8.57 6.88
C VAL A 77 -0.43 9.24 8.19
N THR A 78 0.08 8.74 9.30
CA THR A 78 -0.24 9.27 10.63
C THR A 78 0.01 10.77 10.71
N GLY A 79 -1.02 11.52 11.11
CA GLY A 79 -0.92 12.96 11.26
C GLY A 79 -0.67 13.73 9.99
N ALA A 80 -0.84 13.12 8.82
CA ALA A 80 -0.53 13.73 7.53
C ALA A 80 0.91 14.28 7.50
N SER A 81 1.83 13.61 8.18
CA SER A 81 3.23 14.03 8.27
C SER A 81 3.98 13.81 6.97
N THR A 82 4.99 14.63 6.75
CA THR A 82 5.91 14.46 5.61
C THR A 82 7.29 14.00 6.06
N ASP A 83 7.47 13.67 7.34
CA ASP A 83 8.76 13.29 7.90
C ASP A 83 9.11 11.82 7.62
N ASP A 84 10.41 11.55 7.54
CA ASP A 84 10.91 10.19 7.45
C ASP A 84 10.56 9.39 8.69
N GLY A 85 10.24 8.11 8.49
CA GLY A 85 10.02 7.17 9.57
C GLY A 85 8.66 7.24 10.22
N VAL A 86 7.77 8.11 9.73
CA VAL A 86 6.42 8.20 10.29
C VAL A 86 5.62 6.97 9.87
N ARG A 87 5.03 6.29 10.83
CA ARG A 87 4.27 5.08 10.57
C ARG A 87 2.99 5.38 9.79
N VAL A 88 2.57 4.42 9.01
CA VAL A 88 1.24 4.46 8.40
C VAL A 88 0.26 3.76 9.34
N GLN A 89 -1.01 4.00 9.12
CA GLN A 89 -2.11 3.49 9.93
C GLN A 89 -3.30 3.24 9.04
N GLN A 90 -4.39 2.72 9.60
CA GLN A 90 -5.68 2.81 8.92
C GLN A 90 -6.49 3.91 9.57
N TRP A 91 -7.33 4.56 8.77
CA TRP A 91 -8.20 5.64 9.27
C TRP A 91 -9.45 5.70 8.43
N SER A 92 -10.55 6.17 9.03
CA SER A 92 -11.80 6.36 8.30
C SER A 92 -11.58 7.21 7.06
N ALA A 93 -12.29 6.90 6.00
CA ALA A 93 -12.16 7.62 4.73
C ALA A 93 -12.44 9.11 4.91
N ASN A 94 -11.58 9.94 4.33
CA ASN A 94 -11.76 11.39 4.33
C ASN A 94 -11.22 11.94 3.01
N ALA A 95 -11.24 13.28 2.87
CA ALA A 95 -10.81 13.93 1.64
C ALA A 95 -9.35 14.42 1.68
N PHE A 96 -8.58 14.03 2.69
CA PHE A 96 -7.20 14.49 2.83
C PHE A 96 -6.23 13.66 2.02
N GLY A 97 -5.20 14.33 1.50
CA GLY A 97 -4.19 13.67 0.68
C GLY A 97 -3.37 12.59 1.40
N ALA A 98 -3.42 12.56 2.74
CA ALA A 98 -2.71 11.52 3.52
C ALA A 98 -3.20 10.11 3.21
N GLN A 99 -4.35 9.95 2.55
CA GLN A 99 -4.91 8.67 2.15
C GLN A 99 -4.73 8.39 0.66
N GLU A 100 -3.99 9.23 -0.04
CA GLU A 100 -3.78 9.08 -1.48
C GLU A 100 -2.36 8.60 -1.75
N TRP A 101 -2.24 7.58 -2.61
CA TRP A 101 -0.99 6.90 -2.87
C TRP A 101 -0.74 6.81 -4.36
N LEU A 102 0.44 7.24 -4.79
CA LEU A 102 0.86 7.12 -6.18
C LEU A 102 1.47 5.72 -6.38
N LEU A 103 0.93 4.96 -7.33
CA LEU A 103 1.48 3.66 -7.68
C LEU A 103 2.30 3.77 -8.96
N GLU A 104 3.59 3.52 -8.83
CA GLU A 104 4.53 3.61 -9.95
C GLU A 104 5.04 2.22 -10.29
N ALA A 105 4.71 1.74 -11.50
CA ALA A 105 5.08 0.41 -11.94
C ALA A 105 6.59 0.34 -12.20
N HIS A 106 7.18 -0.80 -11.85
CA HIS A 106 8.58 -1.08 -12.17
C HIS A 106 8.67 -1.68 -13.57
N VAL A 107 9.45 -1.06 -14.43
CA VAL A 107 9.59 -1.47 -15.82
C VAL A 107 10.13 -2.90 -15.93
N ASP A 108 11.10 -3.24 -15.09
CA ASP A 108 11.80 -4.52 -15.16
C ASP A 108 11.13 -5.63 -14.34
N ALA A 109 10.07 -5.31 -13.61
CA ALA A 109 9.41 -6.29 -12.73
C ALA A 109 7.89 -6.10 -12.79
N PRO A 110 7.22 -6.61 -13.82
CA PRO A 110 5.77 -6.48 -13.97
C PRO A 110 5.03 -6.94 -12.71
N GLY A 111 4.05 -6.14 -12.30
CA GLY A 111 3.28 -6.43 -11.09
C GLY A 111 3.89 -5.86 -9.82
N THR A 112 5.07 -5.26 -9.91
CA THR A 112 5.76 -4.64 -8.79
C THR A 112 5.64 -3.12 -8.90
N TYR A 113 5.40 -2.49 -7.76
CA TYR A 113 5.15 -1.04 -7.69
C TYR A 113 5.88 -0.41 -6.52
N THR A 114 6.24 0.86 -6.67
CA THR A 114 6.56 1.73 -5.56
C THR A 114 5.26 2.44 -5.19
N VAL A 115 4.92 2.46 -3.91
CA VAL A 115 3.67 3.04 -3.40
C VAL A 115 4.04 4.29 -2.63
N THR A 116 3.89 5.44 -3.27
CA THR A 116 4.41 6.71 -2.76
C THR A 116 3.30 7.59 -2.20
N SER A 117 3.51 8.11 -0.99
CA SER A 117 2.55 9.03 -0.39
C SER A 117 2.43 10.30 -1.23
N PHE A 118 1.19 10.69 -1.52
CA PHE A 118 0.93 11.90 -2.29
C PHE A 118 1.44 13.16 -1.58
N ILE A 119 1.29 13.21 -0.25
CA ILE A 119 1.64 14.43 0.49
C ILE A 119 3.14 14.56 0.76
N SER A 120 3.87 13.46 0.84
CA SER A 120 5.29 13.50 1.23
C SER A 120 6.25 13.15 0.09
N GLY A 121 5.77 12.44 -0.92
CA GLY A 121 6.65 11.90 -1.95
C GLY A 121 7.49 10.74 -1.46
N LYS A 122 7.19 10.18 -0.29
CA LYS A 122 7.97 9.11 0.30
C LYS A 122 7.31 7.75 0.11
N PRO A 123 8.10 6.73 -0.27
CA PRO A 123 7.58 5.38 -0.45
C PRO A 123 7.14 4.71 0.84
N LEU A 124 6.11 3.90 0.71
CA LEU A 124 5.70 2.95 1.73
C LEU A 124 6.83 1.95 1.94
N THR A 125 7.27 1.77 3.18
CA THR A 125 8.47 1.03 3.51
C THR A 125 8.20 0.01 4.61
N ALA A 126 8.64 -1.23 4.40
CA ALA A 126 8.55 -2.27 5.41
C ALA A 126 9.55 -2.01 6.53
N GLY A 127 9.17 -2.36 7.77
CA GLY A 127 10.10 -2.30 8.89
C GLY A 127 11.10 -3.46 8.85
N ASP A 128 12.05 -3.44 9.78
CA ASP A 128 13.12 -4.45 9.83
C ASP A 128 12.63 -5.83 10.25
N THR A 129 11.49 -5.90 10.93
CA THR A 129 10.87 -7.16 11.34
C THR A 129 9.41 -7.15 10.92
N PRO A 130 8.76 -8.34 10.83
CA PRO A 130 7.36 -8.39 10.41
C PRO A 130 6.42 -7.56 11.27
N GLU A 131 6.63 -7.56 12.59
CA GLU A 131 5.75 -6.85 13.51
C GLU A 131 6.10 -5.38 13.68
N ALA A 132 7.15 -4.89 13.00
CA ALA A 132 7.49 -3.48 13.03
C ALA A 132 6.49 -2.68 12.19
N ASP A 133 6.31 -1.41 12.55
CA ASP A 133 5.40 -0.55 11.80
C ASP A 133 5.87 -0.37 10.37
N VAL A 134 4.95 -0.55 9.43
CA VAL A 134 5.16 -0.09 8.06
C VAL A 134 5.07 1.44 8.11
N HIS A 135 5.95 2.11 7.41
CA HIS A 135 6.12 3.55 7.52
C HIS A 135 6.47 4.16 6.18
N GLN A 136 6.57 5.48 6.13
CA GLN A 136 7.11 6.17 4.97
C GLN A 136 8.56 6.54 5.23
N ARG A 137 9.39 6.50 4.20
CA ARG A 137 10.80 6.85 4.29
C ARG A 137 11.29 7.30 2.94
N GLU A 138 12.29 8.17 2.92
CA GLU A 138 12.91 8.63 1.69
C GLU A 138 13.24 7.44 0.77
N ASP A 139 13.07 7.64 -0.53
CA ASP A 139 13.32 6.58 -1.51
C ASP A 139 14.79 6.18 -1.51
N ALA A 140 15.04 4.93 -1.17
CA ALA A 140 16.38 4.34 -1.13
C ALA A 140 16.56 3.28 -2.23
N ASP A 141 15.53 3.07 -3.05
CA ASP A 141 15.57 2.09 -4.13
C ASP A 141 15.96 0.70 -3.61
N VAL A 142 15.25 0.24 -2.59
CA VAL A 142 15.52 -1.05 -1.93
C VAL A 142 14.24 -1.89 -1.87
N PRO A 143 14.36 -3.23 -1.86
CA PRO A 143 13.20 -4.13 -1.88
C PRO A 143 12.20 -3.91 -0.74
N ALA A 144 12.62 -3.35 0.39
CA ALA A 144 11.70 -3.00 1.48
C ALA A 144 10.65 -1.97 1.04
N GLN A 145 10.92 -1.26 -0.05
CA GLN A 145 10.04 -0.22 -0.59
C GLN A 145 9.31 -0.67 -1.86
N TRP A 146 9.39 -1.96 -2.20
CA TRP A 146 8.76 -2.49 -3.40
C TRP A 146 7.65 -3.44 -3.03
N TRP A 147 6.51 -3.34 -3.75
CA TRP A 147 5.30 -4.07 -3.42
C TRP A 147 4.69 -4.72 -4.64
N ARG A 148 4.32 -6.00 -4.51
CA ARG A 148 3.62 -6.73 -5.56
C ARG A 148 2.14 -6.74 -5.24
N PHE A 149 1.34 -6.39 -6.22
CA PHE A 149 -0.11 -6.41 -6.10
C PHE A 149 -0.62 -7.69 -6.77
N GLU A 150 -1.15 -8.59 -5.97
CA GLU A 150 -1.58 -9.91 -6.41
C GLU A 150 -3.07 -10.05 -6.17
N ARG A 151 -3.79 -10.53 -7.18
CA ARG A 151 -5.20 -10.78 -6.98
C ARG A 151 -5.38 -12.02 -6.12
N ARG A 152 -6.31 -11.95 -5.15
CA ARG A 152 -6.65 -13.13 -4.36
C ARG A 152 -7.49 -14.06 -5.22
N LYS A 153 -7.09 -15.32 -5.26
CA LYS A 153 -7.87 -16.34 -5.94
C LYS A 153 -9.03 -16.74 -5.05
N GLY A 154 -10.23 -16.71 -5.61
CA GLY A 154 -11.41 -16.98 -4.83
C GLY A 154 -11.96 -18.34 -4.97
#